data_5805220174db6197fbfce7037eca6942
#
_entry.id   5805220174db6197fbfce7037eca6942
#
_cell.length_a   1.000
_cell.length_b   1.000
_cell.length_c   1.000
_cell.angle_alpha   90.00
_cell.angle_beta   90.00
_cell.angle_gamma   90.00
#
_symmetry.space_group_name_H-M   'P 1'
#
loop_
_entity.id
_entity.type
_entity.pdbx_description
1 polymer ?
#
loop_
_entity_poly.entity_id
_entity_poly.type
_entity_poly.pdbx_seq_one_letter_code
_entity_poly.pdbx_strand_id
1 'polypeptide(L)'
;MSEKIVNLLNLALEATEEERMESGELGAGYDPVEREWELIVKYSGDAELIRQTAVSVTELLGGYAVIVIKESRIEELAALDGVEFIEKPKNLYFQVENGRRVSCIDEVQSPPPALSGRGVLVGVVDSGIDYENPDFRNEDGTTRIAALWDQTIPGNPPEGYTRGTEYTREQIDEALSEADQEKRLMRIPSRDISGHGTAVAGIAAGNGRGSEGRRFRGAAPESSLVVVKM
;
A
#
# COMPACT_ATOMS: atom_id res chain seq x y z
N MET A 1 25.43 22.49 -8.60
CA MET A 1 24.31 21.86 -7.85
C MET A 1 24.39 22.29 -6.40
N SER A 2 23.27 22.67 -5.82
CA SER A 2 23.19 23.14 -4.42
C SER A 2 23.33 21.97 -3.44
N GLU A 3 24.05 22.18 -2.32
CA GLU A 3 24.15 21.19 -1.23
C GLU A 3 22.80 20.90 -0.54
N LYS A 4 21.77 21.73 -0.78
CA LYS A 4 20.42 21.57 -0.27
C LYS A 4 19.61 20.51 -1.04
N ILE A 5 20.02 20.14 -2.24
CA ILE A 5 19.37 19.13 -3.08
C ILE A 5 19.96 17.75 -2.76
N VAL A 6 19.08 16.79 -2.39
CA VAL A 6 19.50 15.41 -2.08
C VAL A 6 20.07 14.71 -3.30
N ASN A 7 21.07 13.85 -3.07
CA ASN A 7 21.77 13.13 -4.14
C ASN A 7 20.85 12.40 -5.12
N LEU A 8 19.77 11.79 -4.65
CA LEU A 8 18.83 11.07 -5.52
C LEU A 8 18.08 12.02 -6.46
N LEU A 9 17.74 13.25 -6.02
CA LEU A 9 17.14 14.25 -6.88
C LEU A 9 18.18 14.79 -7.87
N ASN A 10 19.43 15.03 -7.44
CA ASN A 10 20.49 15.43 -8.35
C ASN A 10 20.72 14.39 -9.45
N LEU A 11 20.78 13.10 -9.11
CA LEU A 11 20.87 12.02 -10.10
C LEU A 11 19.67 12.00 -11.05
N ALA A 12 18.48 12.23 -10.53
CA ALA A 12 17.26 12.29 -11.35
C ALA A 12 17.24 13.50 -12.30
N LEU A 13 17.78 14.64 -11.89
CA LEU A 13 17.90 15.85 -12.73
C LEU A 13 18.96 15.68 -13.83
N GLU A 14 20.03 14.93 -13.57
CA GLU A 14 21.08 14.63 -14.55
C GLU A 14 20.68 13.51 -15.53
N ALA A 15 19.72 12.64 -15.14
CA ALA A 15 19.26 11.53 -15.96
C ALA A 15 18.50 12.01 -17.19
N THR A 16 18.61 11.29 -18.29
CA THR A 16 17.80 11.48 -19.48
C THR A 16 16.32 11.14 -19.19
N GLU A 17 15.42 11.63 -20.04
CA GLU A 17 13.98 11.34 -19.90
C GLU A 17 13.69 9.84 -20.04
N GLU A 18 14.43 9.12 -20.89
CA GLU A 18 14.34 7.68 -21.08
C GLU A 18 14.77 6.92 -19.81
N GLU A 19 15.89 7.29 -19.20
CA GLU A 19 16.36 6.72 -17.94
C GLU A 19 15.41 6.97 -16.77
N ARG A 20 14.75 8.13 -16.71
CA ARG A 20 13.73 8.41 -15.70
C ARG A 20 12.48 7.54 -15.89
N MET A 21 12.07 7.31 -17.15
CA MET A 21 10.91 6.46 -17.45
C MET A 21 11.18 4.97 -17.18
N GLU A 22 12.40 4.49 -17.43
CA GLU A 22 12.78 3.11 -17.15
C GLU A 22 13.02 2.85 -15.67
N SER A 23 13.46 3.85 -14.92
CA SER A 23 13.69 3.75 -13.48
C SER A 23 12.56 4.36 -12.68
N GLY A 24 11.69 3.53 -12.12
CA GLY A 24 10.62 3.99 -11.23
C GLY A 24 11.15 4.80 -10.03
N GLU A 25 12.40 4.60 -9.65
CA GLU A 25 13.03 5.34 -8.56
C GLU A 25 13.48 6.73 -8.99
N LEU A 26 14.03 6.89 -10.19
CA LEU A 26 14.45 8.20 -10.74
C LEU A 26 13.24 9.02 -11.18
N GLY A 27 12.22 8.41 -11.77
CA GLY A 27 11.03 9.09 -12.27
C GLY A 27 9.99 9.44 -11.21
N ALA A 28 10.12 8.96 -9.96
CA ALA A 28 9.13 9.25 -8.92
C ALA A 28 8.98 10.76 -8.68
N GLY A 29 7.73 11.27 -8.81
CA GLY A 29 7.39 12.67 -8.67
C GLY A 29 7.63 13.54 -9.92
N TYR A 30 8.06 12.96 -11.05
CA TYR A 30 8.26 13.68 -12.30
C TYR A 30 7.07 13.56 -13.24
N ASP A 31 6.55 14.69 -13.71
CA ASP A 31 5.59 14.78 -14.81
C ASP A 31 6.32 15.17 -16.12
N PRO A 32 6.46 14.22 -17.08
CA PRO A 32 7.18 14.49 -18.31
C PRO A 32 6.42 15.44 -19.27
N VAL A 33 5.09 15.54 -19.15
CA VAL A 33 4.27 16.39 -20.03
C VAL A 33 4.45 17.86 -19.66
N GLU A 34 4.30 18.16 -18.37
CA GLU A 34 4.44 19.51 -17.84
C GLU A 34 5.88 19.87 -17.47
N ARG A 35 6.79 18.90 -17.45
CA ARG A 35 8.17 19.00 -16.96
C ARG A 35 8.22 19.58 -15.54
N GLU A 36 7.39 19.00 -14.69
CA GLU A 36 7.22 19.38 -13.30
C GLU A 36 7.70 18.25 -12.37
N TRP A 37 8.15 18.67 -11.20
CA TRP A 37 8.50 17.77 -10.12
C TRP A 37 7.60 18.01 -8.92
N GLU A 38 7.06 16.94 -8.34
CA GLU A 38 6.56 16.96 -6.98
C GLU A 38 7.74 16.73 -6.03
N LEU A 39 8.00 17.67 -5.14
CA LEU A 39 9.14 17.65 -4.22
C LEU A 39 8.68 17.87 -2.78
N ILE A 40 9.45 17.34 -1.85
CA ILE A 40 9.33 17.61 -0.42
C ILE A 40 10.42 18.62 -0.05
N VAL A 41 10.01 19.72 0.55
CA VAL A 41 10.91 20.81 0.95
C VAL A 41 10.85 20.98 2.47
N LYS A 42 12.02 21.03 3.10
CA LYS A 42 12.18 21.51 4.47
C LYS A 42 12.60 22.95 4.43
N TYR A 43 11.89 23.79 5.17
CA TYR A 43 12.16 25.22 5.18
C TYR A 43 11.96 25.83 6.57
N SER A 44 12.54 27.03 6.78
CA SER A 44 12.34 27.86 7.95
C SER A 44 11.83 29.23 7.55
N GLY A 45 11.02 29.86 8.41
CA GLY A 45 10.41 31.17 8.13
C GLY A 45 9.12 31.09 7.31
N ASP A 46 8.89 32.11 6.47
CA ASP A 46 7.67 32.23 5.65
C ASP A 46 7.79 31.48 4.34
N ALA A 47 6.75 30.74 3.98
CA ALA A 47 6.67 29.99 2.72
C ALA A 47 6.36 30.87 1.49
N GLU A 48 6.20 32.17 1.66
CA GLU A 48 5.77 33.07 0.56
C GLU A 48 6.71 33.04 -0.65
N LEU A 49 8.03 33.03 -0.44
CA LEU A 49 9.00 32.92 -1.53
C LEU A 49 8.94 31.57 -2.23
N ILE A 50 8.62 30.49 -1.50
CA ILE A 50 8.42 29.17 -2.09
C ILE A 50 7.16 29.19 -2.97
N ARG A 51 6.06 29.82 -2.52
CA ARG A 51 4.83 29.96 -3.32
C ARG A 51 5.04 30.74 -4.61
N GLN A 52 5.92 31.74 -4.61
CA GLN A 52 6.25 32.50 -5.82
C GLN A 52 7.12 31.72 -6.81
N THR A 53 7.84 30.70 -6.32
CA THR A 53 8.74 29.86 -7.13
C THR A 53 8.05 28.59 -7.63
N ALA A 54 7.16 28.02 -6.86
CA ALA A 54 6.45 26.78 -7.16
C ALA A 54 5.13 27.00 -7.92
N VAL A 55 4.63 25.97 -8.58
CA VAL A 55 3.30 25.93 -9.22
C VAL A 55 2.22 25.74 -8.13
N SER A 56 2.51 24.87 -7.16
CA SER A 56 1.64 24.66 -5.99
C SER A 56 2.45 24.36 -4.75
N VAL A 57 1.91 24.71 -3.57
CA VAL A 57 2.54 24.48 -2.28
C VAL A 57 1.48 23.97 -1.29
N THR A 58 1.72 22.81 -0.72
CA THR A 58 0.94 22.25 0.40
C THR A 58 1.82 22.21 1.65
N GLU A 59 1.56 23.11 2.58
CA GLU A 59 2.33 23.18 3.83
C GLU A 59 1.98 22.03 4.77
N LEU A 60 3.01 21.48 5.39
CA LEU A 60 2.92 20.41 6.37
C LEU A 60 3.41 20.90 7.73
N LEU A 61 3.19 20.11 8.77
CA LEU A 61 3.70 20.39 10.11
C LEU A 61 5.23 20.37 10.12
N GLY A 62 5.82 21.15 11.06
CA GLY A 62 7.25 21.11 11.33
C GLY A 62 8.13 21.80 10.28
N GLY A 63 7.59 22.72 9.47
CA GLY A 63 8.35 23.45 8.46
C GLY A 63 8.68 22.59 7.24
N TYR A 64 7.77 21.67 6.86
CA TYR A 64 7.82 20.94 5.61
C TYR A 64 6.72 21.42 4.66
N ALA A 65 6.95 21.24 3.37
CA ALA A 65 5.93 21.42 2.34
C ALA A 65 6.09 20.38 1.23
N VAL A 66 4.96 19.95 0.66
CA VAL A 66 4.95 19.28 -0.64
C VAL A 66 4.68 20.36 -1.70
N ILE A 67 5.54 20.44 -2.70
CA ILE A 67 5.43 21.43 -3.76
C ILE A 67 5.41 20.75 -5.12
N VAL A 68 4.76 21.40 -6.10
CA VAL A 68 4.93 21.12 -7.52
C VAL A 68 5.70 22.27 -8.13
N ILE A 69 6.78 21.98 -8.84
CA ILE A 69 7.68 23.01 -9.40
C ILE A 69 8.19 22.62 -10.78
N LYS A 70 8.32 23.59 -11.68
CA LYS A 70 8.98 23.38 -12.98
C LYS A 70 10.45 23.00 -12.77
N GLU A 71 10.93 22.00 -13.51
CA GLU A 71 12.33 21.52 -13.43
C GLU A 71 13.32 22.68 -13.54
N SER A 72 13.07 23.63 -14.42
CA SER A 72 13.92 24.80 -14.65
C SER A 72 14.02 25.79 -13.48
N ARG A 73 13.14 25.67 -12.47
CA ARG A 73 13.11 26.57 -11.31
C ARG A 73 13.64 25.94 -10.02
N ILE A 74 14.07 24.67 -10.05
CA ILE A 74 14.56 23.96 -8.86
C ILE A 74 15.81 24.63 -8.27
N GLU A 75 16.74 25.09 -9.12
CA GLU A 75 17.93 25.80 -8.64
C GLU A 75 17.57 27.17 -8.03
N GLU A 76 16.56 27.85 -8.54
CA GLU A 76 16.04 29.10 -7.94
C GLU A 76 15.47 28.84 -6.54
N LEU A 77 14.69 27.76 -6.39
CA LEU A 77 14.18 27.33 -5.08
C LEU A 77 15.32 27.00 -4.11
N ALA A 78 16.33 26.27 -4.57
CA ALA A 78 17.48 25.91 -3.76
C ALA A 78 18.32 27.10 -3.31
N ALA A 79 18.29 28.20 -4.07
CA ALA A 79 19.00 29.44 -3.72
C ALA A 79 18.30 30.26 -2.63
N LEU A 80 17.04 29.97 -2.28
CA LEU A 80 16.33 30.69 -1.22
C LEU A 80 16.95 30.39 0.16
N ASP A 81 17.26 31.44 0.95
CA ASP A 81 17.90 31.29 2.25
C ASP A 81 17.07 30.47 3.24
N GLY A 82 15.73 30.59 3.17
CA GLY A 82 14.81 29.87 4.03
C GLY A 82 14.65 28.38 3.69
N VAL A 83 15.13 27.92 2.53
CA VAL A 83 15.09 26.49 2.16
C VAL A 83 16.30 25.78 2.74
N GLU A 84 16.06 24.71 3.48
CA GLU A 84 17.10 23.93 4.15
C GLU A 84 17.44 22.64 3.36
N PHE A 85 16.43 22.03 2.73
CA PHE A 85 16.54 20.71 2.16
C PHE A 85 15.45 20.47 1.11
N ILE A 86 15.79 19.81 0.00
CA ILE A 86 14.88 19.47 -1.10
C ILE A 86 15.09 18.00 -1.46
N GLU A 87 14.04 17.22 -1.40
CA GLU A 87 14.05 15.83 -1.85
C GLU A 87 12.87 15.51 -2.76
N LYS A 88 13.05 14.51 -3.60
CA LYS A 88 11.97 13.94 -4.38
C LYS A 88 11.22 12.87 -3.58
N PRO A 89 9.94 12.61 -3.88
CA PRO A 89 9.23 11.51 -3.26
C PRO A 89 9.91 10.18 -3.58
N LYS A 90 9.72 9.20 -2.69
CA LYS A 90 10.18 7.84 -2.88
C LYS A 90 8.97 6.95 -3.13
N ASN A 91 9.08 6.05 -4.07
CA ASN A 91 8.07 5.03 -4.25
C ASN A 91 8.03 4.13 -3.01
N LEU A 92 6.85 3.94 -2.47
CA LEU A 92 6.62 2.98 -1.40
C LEU A 92 6.29 1.64 -2.04
N TYR A 93 7.14 0.65 -1.84
CA TYR A 93 6.90 -0.71 -2.28
C TYR A 93 6.47 -1.57 -1.08
N PHE A 94 5.51 -2.46 -1.30
CA PHE A 94 5.17 -3.47 -0.32
C PHE A 94 6.35 -4.44 -0.18
N GLN A 95 7.19 -4.24 0.84
CA GLN A 95 8.36 -5.07 1.10
C GLN A 95 8.09 -6.00 2.29
N VAL A 96 7.12 -6.90 2.15
CA VAL A 96 6.75 -7.87 3.20
C VAL A 96 7.98 -8.66 3.67
N GLU A 97 8.83 -9.10 2.75
CA GLU A 97 10.03 -9.89 3.05
C GLU A 97 11.02 -9.10 3.93
N ASN A 98 11.33 -7.86 3.56
CA ASN A 98 12.22 -7.01 4.36
C ASN A 98 11.57 -6.58 5.68
N GLY A 99 10.29 -6.23 5.67
CA GLY A 99 9.53 -5.87 6.85
C GLY A 99 9.53 -7.00 7.89
N ARG A 100 9.29 -8.22 7.49
CA ARG A 100 9.34 -9.41 8.36
C ARG A 100 10.71 -9.61 9.00
N ARG A 101 11.77 -9.50 8.21
CA ARG A 101 13.14 -9.65 8.69
C ARG A 101 13.52 -8.59 9.73
N VAL A 102 13.28 -7.29 9.44
CA VAL A 102 13.64 -6.21 10.37
C VAL A 102 12.77 -6.16 11.61
N SER A 103 11.57 -6.75 11.57
CA SER A 103 10.67 -6.90 12.72
C SER A 103 10.86 -8.23 13.45
N CYS A 104 11.90 -9.01 13.14
CA CYS A 104 12.22 -10.32 13.73
C CYS A 104 11.06 -11.34 13.61
N ILE A 105 10.18 -11.18 12.62
CA ILE A 105 9.04 -12.10 12.41
C ILE A 105 9.55 -13.45 11.90
N ASP A 106 10.59 -13.46 11.07
CA ASP A 106 11.17 -14.70 10.53
C ASP A 106 11.71 -15.60 11.64
N GLU A 107 12.35 -15.01 12.67
CA GLU A 107 12.88 -15.72 13.81
C GLU A 107 11.77 -16.37 14.63
N VAL A 108 10.66 -15.65 14.93
CA VAL A 108 9.56 -16.21 15.71
C VAL A 108 8.70 -17.21 14.94
N GLN A 109 8.70 -17.15 13.61
CA GLN A 109 8.06 -18.15 12.75
C GLN A 109 8.92 -19.42 12.57
N SER A 110 10.23 -19.32 12.79
CA SER A 110 11.16 -20.46 12.74
C SER A 110 11.14 -21.24 14.05
N PRO A 111 11.33 -22.58 14.02
CA PRO A 111 11.45 -23.39 15.25
C PRO A 111 12.76 -23.12 16.00
N PRO A 112 12.74 -23.09 17.35
CA PRO A 112 11.66 -22.70 18.22
C PRO A 112 11.49 -21.19 18.28
N PRO A 113 10.27 -20.57 18.40
CA PRO A 113 9.00 -21.16 18.89
C PRO A 113 8.00 -21.57 17.79
N ALA A 114 8.26 -21.31 16.50
CA ALA A 114 7.38 -21.65 15.37
C ALA A 114 5.97 -21.02 15.46
N LEU A 115 5.88 -19.74 15.80
CA LEU A 115 4.62 -19.03 15.89
C LEU A 115 4.11 -18.66 14.49
N SER A 116 2.91 -19.15 14.16
CA SER A 116 2.31 -18.95 12.81
C SER A 116 0.98 -18.18 12.84
N GLY A 117 0.50 -17.80 14.02
CA GLY A 117 -0.83 -17.20 14.20
C GLY A 117 -1.97 -18.23 14.21
N ARG A 118 -1.69 -19.53 14.31
CA ARG A 118 -2.73 -20.57 14.42
C ARG A 118 -3.60 -20.33 15.65
N GLY A 119 -4.94 -20.33 15.45
CA GLY A 119 -5.90 -20.03 16.51
C GLY A 119 -6.09 -18.54 16.80
N VAL A 120 -5.41 -17.65 16.07
CA VAL A 120 -5.59 -16.20 16.15
C VAL A 120 -6.56 -15.75 15.08
N LEU A 121 -7.40 -14.78 15.40
CA LEU A 121 -8.28 -14.08 14.47
C LEU A 121 -7.71 -12.69 14.18
N VAL A 122 -7.45 -12.40 12.90
CA VAL A 122 -6.98 -11.09 12.42
C VAL A 122 -8.15 -10.35 11.82
N GLY A 123 -8.47 -9.17 12.36
CA GLY A 123 -9.49 -8.25 11.83
C GLY A 123 -8.87 -7.26 10.85
N VAL A 124 -9.47 -7.12 9.67
CA VAL A 124 -9.09 -6.14 8.63
C VAL A 124 -10.30 -5.29 8.31
N VAL A 125 -10.21 -3.98 8.58
CA VAL A 125 -11.26 -2.99 8.24
C VAL A 125 -10.67 -2.07 7.18
N ASP A 126 -11.06 -2.26 5.92
CA ASP A 126 -10.39 -1.63 4.77
C ASP A 126 -11.31 -1.61 3.52
N SER A 127 -10.74 -1.47 2.33
CA SER A 127 -11.44 -1.46 1.03
C SER A 127 -12.04 -2.81 0.60
N GLY A 128 -11.83 -3.87 1.38
CA GLY A 128 -12.27 -5.23 1.08
C GLY A 128 -11.13 -6.23 1.02
N ILE A 129 -11.40 -7.38 0.39
CA ILE A 129 -10.41 -8.44 0.18
C ILE A 129 -10.74 -9.20 -1.12
N ASP A 130 -9.72 -9.59 -1.85
CA ASP A 130 -9.83 -10.62 -2.88
C ASP A 130 -9.90 -12.00 -2.20
N TYR A 131 -11.12 -12.46 -1.89
CA TYR A 131 -11.35 -13.74 -1.21
C TYR A 131 -10.95 -14.96 -2.06
N GLU A 132 -10.78 -14.78 -3.37
CA GLU A 132 -10.33 -15.81 -4.30
C GLU A 132 -8.81 -16.02 -4.25
N ASN A 133 -8.07 -15.08 -3.67
CA ASN A 133 -6.61 -15.13 -3.62
C ASN A 133 -6.12 -16.37 -2.84
N PRO A 134 -5.17 -17.16 -3.41
CA PRO A 134 -4.63 -18.37 -2.76
C PRO A 134 -4.05 -18.13 -1.37
N ASP A 135 -3.57 -16.91 -1.09
CA ASP A 135 -2.95 -16.54 0.19
C ASP A 135 -3.93 -16.55 1.36
N PHE A 136 -5.23 -16.53 1.07
CA PHE A 136 -6.29 -16.58 2.09
C PHE A 136 -7.01 -17.93 2.15
N ARG A 137 -6.45 -18.95 1.51
CA ARG A 137 -7.02 -20.31 1.48
C ARG A 137 -6.15 -21.30 2.24
N ASN A 138 -6.79 -22.33 2.78
CA ASN A 138 -6.16 -23.52 3.34
C ASN A 138 -5.56 -24.40 2.24
N GLU A 139 -4.79 -25.45 2.63
CA GLU A 139 -4.20 -26.42 1.69
C GLU A 139 -5.26 -27.18 0.89
N ASP A 140 -6.42 -27.45 1.48
CA ASP A 140 -7.56 -28.12 0.86
C ASP A 140 -8.39 -27.20 -0.07
N GLY A 141 -8.02 -25.93 -0.17
CA GLY A 141 -8.69 -24.92 -0.99
C GLY A 141 -9.83 -24.16 -0.31
N THR A 142 -10.20 -24.54 0.92
CA THR A 142 -11.21 -23.82 1.71
C THR A 142 -10.67 -22.46 2.18
N THR A 143 -11.58 -21.54 2.52
CA THR A 143 -11.18 -20.21 2.95
C THR A 143 -10.67 -20.16 4.39
N ARG A 144 -9.75 -19.22 4.65
CA ARG A 144 -9.32 -18.82 6.01
C ARG A 144 -10.13 -17.64 6.54
N ILE A 145 -10.99 -17.04 5.70
CA ILE A 145 -11.85 -15.93 6.07
C ILE A 145 -13.05 -16.50 6.86
N ALA A 146 -13.17 -16.12 8.12
CA ALA A 146 -14.26 -16.56 8.99
C ALA A 146 -15.56 -15.79 8.69
N ALA A 147 -15.44 -14.49 8.37
CA ALA A 147 -16.54 -13.65 7.95
C ALA A 147 -16.03 -12.48 7.08
N LEU A 148 -16.81 -12.11 6.07
CA LEU A 148 -16.60 -10.94 5.23
C LEU A 148 -17.86 -10.08 5.29
N TRP A 149 -17.76 -8.91 5.90
CA TRP A 149 -18.85 -7.94 5.96
C TRP A 149 -18.60 -6.80 4.97
N ASP A 150 -19.34 -6.79 3.87
CA ASP A 150 -19.31 -5.71 2.89
C ASP A 150 -20.41 -4.67 3.19
N GLN A 151 -20.01 -3.51 3.67
CA GLN A 151 -20.94 -2.43 4.02
C GLN A 151 -21.49 -1.68 2.79
N THR A 152 -20.95 -1.94 1.61
CA THR A 152 -21.36 -1.28 0.35
C THR A 152 -22.50 -2.02 -0.36
N ILE A 153 -22.75 -3.29 0.00
CA ILE A 153 -23.75 -4.15 -0.63
C ILE A 153 -24.96 -4.28 0.30
N PRO A 154 -26.15 -3.74 -0.05
CA PRO A 154 -27.36 -3.92 0.75
C PRO A 154 -27.76 -5.40 0.85
N GLY A 155 -28.16 -5.86 2.03
CA GLY A 155 -28.60 -7.25 2.23
C GLY A 155 -28.72 -7.63 3.70
N ASN A 156 -28.07 -8.72 4.09
CA ASN A 156 -28.14 -9.28 5.44
C ASN A 156 -26.88 -8.87 6.25
N PRO A 157 -26.96 -7.80 7.07
CA PRO A 157 -25.83 -7.40 7.91
C PRO A 157 -25.59 -8.38 9.06
N PRO A 158 -24.41 -8.32 9.72
CA PRO A 158 -24.17 -9.06 10.96
C PRO A 158 -25.18 -8.70 12.06
N GLU A 159 -25.36 -9.60 13.04
CA GLU A 159 -26.24 -9.36 14.17
C GLU A 159 -25.85 -8.06 14.92
N GLY A 160 -26.86 -7.24 15.20
CA GLY A 160 -26.68 -5.93 15.86
C GLY A 160 -26.34 -4.76 14.91
N TYR A 161 -26.21 -5.02 13.62
CA TYR A 161 -25.97 -4.00 12.61
C TYR A 161 -27.13 -3.88 11.61
N THR A 162 -27.23 -2.74 10.93
CA THR A 162 -28.36 -2.42 10.03
C THR A 162 -27.93 -2.20 8.58
N ARG A 163 -26.62 -2.31 8.28
CA ARG A 163 -26.05 -1.97 6.97
C ARG A 163 -25.14 -3.06 6.45
N GLY A 164 -25.16 -3.25 5.13
CA GLY A 164 -24.25 -4.14 4.44
C GLY A 164 -24.76 -5.57 4.35
N THR A 165 -23.88 -6.44 3.88
CA THR A 165 -24.10 -7.89 3.79
C THR A 165 -22.91 -8.62 4.39
N GLU A 166 -23.18 -9.57 5.29
CA GLU A 166 -22.19 -10.49 5.80
C GLU A 166 -22.19 -11.79 4.99
N TYR A 167 -21.01 -12.27 4.65
CA TYR A 167 -20.77 -13.57 4.03
C TYR A 167 -20.01 -14.44 5.02
N THR A 168 -20.58 -15.58 5.38
CA THR A 168 -19.95 -16.52 6.29
C THR A 168 -18.89 -17.36 5.57
N ARG A 169 -18.06 -18.06 6.36
CA ARG A 169 -17.06 -19.01 5.86
C ARG A 169 -17.68 -20.01 4.87
N GLU A 170 -18.81 -20.60 5.24
CA GLU A 170 -19.50 -21.63 4.45
C GLU A 170 -19.94 -21.07 3.08
N GLN A 171 -20.47 -19.85 3.07
CA GLN A 171 -20.88 -19.18 1.83
C GLN A 171 -19.67 -18.86 0.94
N ILE A 172 -18.54 -18.48 1.56
CA ILE A 172 -17.29 -18.24 0.81
C ILE A 172 -16.76 -19.55 0.23
N ASP A 173 -16.77 -20.64 1.00
CA ASP A 173 -16.33 -21.95 0.52
C ASP A 173 -17.23 -22.49 -0.61
N GLU A 174 -18.56 -22.29 -0.51
CA GLU A 174 -19.49 -22.60 -1.59
C GLU A 174 -19.18 -21.80 -2.86
N ALA A 175 -18.92 -20.49 -2.73
CA ALA A 175 -18.53 -19.69 -3.87
C ALA A 175 -17.19 -20.18 -4.49
N LEU A 176 -16.21 -20.48 -3.66
CA LEU A 176 -14.90 -20.98 -4.12
C LEU A 176 -14.96 -22.35 -4.79
N SER A 177 -15.99 -23.16 -4.51
CA SER A 177 -16.21 -24.45 -5.17
C SER A 177 -16.69 -24.32 -6.63
N GLU A 178 -17.22 -23.15 -7.00
CA GLU A 178 -17.63 -22.88 -8.38
C GLU A 178 -16.41 -22.70 -9.29
N ALA A 179 -16.34 -23.43 -10.38
CA ALA A 179 -15.26 -23.29 -11.37
C ALA A 179 -15.32 -21.97 -12.14
N ASP A 180 -16.54 -21.43 -12.31
CA ASP A 180 -16.84 -20.25 -13.10
C ASP A 180 -16.78 -18.99 -12.22
N GLN A 181 -15.93 -18.03 -12.62
CA GLN A 181 -15.76 -16.77 -11.89
C GLN A 181 -17.04 -15.91 -11.85
N GLU A 182 -17.84 -15.90 -12.92
CA GLU A 182 -19.09 -15.15 -12.93
C GLU A 182 -20.07 -15.71 -11.89
N LYS A 183 -20.13 -17.03 -11.75
CA LYS A 183 -20.97 -17.67 -10.72
C LYS A 183 -20.47 -17.37 -9.31
N ARG A 184 -19.16 -17.35 -9.09
CA ARG A 184 -18.59 -16.90 -7.80
C ARG A 184 -19.04 -15.50 -7.44
N LEU A 185 -18.95 -14.57 -8.41
CA LEU A 185 -19.36 -13.18 -8.21
C LEU A 185 -20.87 -12.99 -8.06
N MET A 186 -21.69 -13.87 -8.63
CA MET A 186 -23.13 -13.87 -8.39
C MET A 186 -23.46 -14.29 -6.94
N ARG A 187 -22.66 -15.19 -6.35
CA ARG A 187 -22.83 -15.59 -4.95
C ARG A 187 -22.29 -14.54 -3.98
N ILE A 188 -21.06 -14.06 -4.24
CA ILE A 188 -20.35 -13.07 -3.42
C ILE A 188 -19.84 -11.96 -4.33
N PRO A 189 -20.62 -10.88 -4.54
CA PRO A 189 -20.23 -9.77 -5.40
C PRO A 189 -19.23 -8.80 -4.75
N SER A 190 -18.79 -9.07 -3.52
CA SER A 190 -17.80 -8.26 -2.82
C SER A 190 -16.44 -8.35 -3.52
N ARG A 191 -15.86 -7.20 -3.84
CA ARG A 191 -14.57 -7.07 -4.50
C ARG A 191 -13.74 -5.97 -3.84
N ASP A 192 -12.45 -6.20 -3.73
CA ASP A 192 -11.49 -5.14 -3.40
C ASP A 192 -10.99 -4.47 -4.70
N ILE A 193 -11.67 -3.38 -5.09
CA ILE A 193 -11.36 -2.66 -6.34
C ILE A 193 -10.02 -1.91 -6.22
N SER A 194 -9.69 -1.40 -5.06
CA SER A 194 -8.44 -0.67 -4.83
C SER A 194 -7.23 -1.59 -4.65
N GLY A 195 -7.46 -2.83 -4.20
CA GLY A 195 -6.43 -3.77 -3.84
C GLY A 195 -5.73 -3.49 -2.50
N HIS A 196 -6.06 -2.37 -1.84
CA HIS A 196 -5.39 -1.96 -0.60
C HIS A 196 -5.69 -2.94 0.54
N GLY A 197 -6.96 -3.24 0.80
CA GLY A 197 -7.34 -4.18 1.87
C GLY A 197 -6.79 -5.59 1.64
N THR A 198 -6.74 -6.06 0.39
CA THR A 198 -6.10 -7.31 0.01
C THR A 198 -4.60 -7.30 0.34
N ALA A 199 -3.91 -6.22 0.01
CA ALA A 199 -2.48 -6.06 0.32
C ALA A 199 -2.23 -6.03 1.84
N VAL A 200 -3.03 -5.26 2.59
CA VAL A 200 -2.95 -5.19 4.07
C VAL A 200 -3.20 -6.57 4.70
N ALA A 201 -4.26 -7.27 4.25
CA ALA A 201 -4.55 -8.64 4.71
C ALA A 201 -3.41 -9.61 4.38
N GLY A 202 -2.79 -9.48 3.20
CA GLY A 202 -1.65 -10.30 2.77
C GLY A 202 -0.43 -10.09 3.66
N ILE A 203 -0.09 -8.85 3.99
CA ILE A 203 1.02 -8.51 4.90
C ILE A 203 0.77 -9.05 6.31
N ALA A 204 -0.46 -8.94 6.81
CA ALA A 204 -0.81 -9.39 8.14
C ALA A 204 -0.92 -10.93 8.23
N ALA A 205 -1.58 -11.56 7.26
CA ALA A 205 -2.09 -12.94 7.40
C ALA A 205 -1.97 -13.80 6.13
N GLY A 206 -1.38 -13.32 5.05
CA GLY A 206 -1.17 -14.12 3.83
C GLY A 206 -0.30 -15.33 4.09
N ASN A 207 -0.65 -16.51 3.55
CA ASN A 207 0.18 -17.71 3.72
C ASN A 207 1.23 -17.91 2.63
N GLY A 208 1.30 -17.00 1.66
CA GLY A 208 2.29 -16.97 0.58
C GLY A 208 2.02 -17.96 -0.56
N ARG A 209 0.89 -18.66 -0.57
CA ARG A 209 0.60 -19.68 -1.61
C ARG A 209 0.49 -19.11 -3.02
N GLY A 210 0.17 -17.81 -3.15
CA GLY A 210 0.16 -17.09 -4.41
C GLY A 210 1.56 -16.77 -4.96
N SER A 211 2.63 -17.04 -4.20
CA SER A 211 4.02 -16.78 -4.59
C SER A 211 4.85 -18.05 -4.63
N GLU A 212 5.83 -18.09 -5.52
CA GLU A 212 6.77 -19.21 -5.63
C GLU A 212 7.52 -19.41 -4.32
N GLY A 213 7.58 -20.65 -3.84
CA GLY A 213 8.22 -20.99 -2.58
C GLY A 213 7.61 -20.34 -1.33
N ARG A 214 6.39 -19.78 -1.43
CA ARG A 214 5.73 -19.03 -0.36
C ARG A 214 6.56 -17.84 0.14
N ARG A 215 7.27 -17.20 -0.76
CA ARG A 215 8.20 -16.10 -0.46
C ARG A 215 7.52 -14.92 0.23
N PHE A 216 6.33 -14.54 -0.22
CA PHE A 216 5.59 -13.38 0.30
C PHE A 216 4.56 -13.79 1.37
N ARG A 217 5.03 -14.45 2.41
CA ARG A 217 4.21 -14.86 3.54
C ARG A 217 4.05 -13.72 4.55
N GLY A 218 2.86 -13.53 5.11
CA GLY A 218 2.56 -12.50 6.11
C GLY A 218 3.06 -12.82 7.52
N ALA A 219 2.73 -11.94 8.47
CA ALA A 219 3.15 -12.06 9.86
C ALA A 219 2.46 -13.23 10.59
N ALA A 220 1.19 -13.51 10.28
CA ALA A 220 0.39 -14.57 10.91
C ALA A 220 -0.22 -15.53 9.84
N PRO A 221 0.59 -16.32 9.12
CA PRO A 221 0.17 -17.04 7.92
C PRO A 221 -0.84 -18.17 8.17
N GLU A 222 -1.06 -18.59 9.40
CA GLU A 222 -2.05 -19.62 9.76
C GLU A 222 -3.23 -19.05 10.60
N SER A 223 -3.34 -17.73 10.72
CA SER A 223 -4.48 -17.08 11.37
C SER A 223 -5.76 -17.20 10.53
N SER A 224 -6.92 -17.09 11.17
CA SER A 224 -8.20 -16.83 10.50
C SER A 224 -8.38 -15.31 10.31
N LEU A 225 -9.22 -14.90 9.35
CA LEU A 225 -9.49 -13.50 9.08
C LEU A 225 -10.97 -13.17 9.30
N VAL A 226 -11.23 -11.96 9.79
CA VAL A 226 -12.51 -11.28 9.67
C VAL A 226 -12.28 -9.99 8.91
N VAL A 227 -13.03 -9.76 7.85
CA VAL A 227 -12.85 -8.61 6.96
C VAL A 227 -14.09 -7.75 6.97
N VAL A 228 -13.91 -6.45 7.16
CA VAL A 228 -14.95 -5.45 7.02
C VAL A 228 -14.56 -4.52 5.89
N LYS A 229 -15.35 -4.51 4.83
CA LYS A 229 -15.22 -3.57 3.72
C LYS A 229 -16.09 -2.35 3.97
N MET A 230 -15.47 -1.17 3.93
CA MET A 230 -16.11 0.12 4.09
C MET A 230 -16.46 0.78 2.74
#